data_6c3fc931ff8563e95c62d2ae88df25b2
#
_entry.id   6c3fc931ff8563e95c62d2ae88df25b2
#
_cell.length_a   1.000
_cell.length_b   1.000
_cell.length_c   1.000
_cell.angle_alpha   90.00
_cell.angle_beta   90.00
_cell.angle_gamma   90.00
#
_symmetry.space_group_name_H-M   'P 1'
#
loop_
_entity.id
_entity.type
_entity.pdbx_description
1 polymer ?
#
loop_
_entity_poly.entity_id
_entity_poly.type
_entity_poly.pdbx_seq_one_letter_code
_entity_poly.pdbx_strand_id
1 'polypeptide(L)'
;SQMMRCIDHPTMVRDGVGWGAPTGITAGFLAQNGFTGAPALTCEGPHWYSLGTKWKLVTDTHYKPYPCCRWAHPSIDAASHLMLRHNISHQEIASVEIRTFHNATRLAGHTPLTADEFAYSIAFPVACMIVRGQVGTSELEFSTLKDPNILRISTATTLIEDPHLTQISEGKRWAQVSIL
;
A
#
# COMPACT_ATOMS: atom_id res chain seq x y z
N SER A 1 3.50 -14.78 -6.02
CA SER A 1 3.81 -15.21 -4.64
C SER A 1 2.58 -15.05 -3.76
N GLN A 2 2.55 -15.71 -2.61
CA GLN A 2 1.42 -15.58 -1.66
C GLN A 2 1.24 -14.14 -1.15
N MET A 3 2.32 -13.38 -0.99
CA MET A 3 2.27 -11.98 -0.56
C MET A 3 1.46 -11.09 -1.51
N MET A 4 1.53 -11.35 -2.81
CA MET A 4 0.77 -10.58 -3.80
C MET A 4 -0.73 -10.87 -3.76
N ARG A 5 -1.17 -11.98 -3.16
CA ARG A 5 -2.59 -12.30 -3.01
C ARG A 5 -3.32 -11.41 -2.02
N CYS A 6 -2.61 -10.84 -1.05
CA CYS A 6 -3.18 -9.87 -0.10
C CYS A 6 -3.66 -8.59 -0.80
N ILE A 7 -3.16 -8.29 -1.98
CA ILE A 7 -3.57 -7.14 -2.78
C ILE A 7 -4.91 -7.41 -3.47
N ASP A 8 -5.05 -8.61 -4.05
CA ASP A 8 -6.26 -9.01 -4.76
C ASP A 8 -7.40 -9.41 -3.80
N HIS A 9 -7.04 -9.82 -2.58
CA HIS A 9 -7.97 -10.26 -1.55
C HIS A 9 -7.58 -9.63 -0.20
N PRO A 10 -7.89 -8.34 0.00
CA PRO A 10 -7.58 -7.64 1.24
C PRO A 10 -8.26 -8.29 2.45
N THR A 11 -7.45 -8.65 3.43
CA THR A 11 -7.90 -9.26 4.70
C THR A 11 -6.98 -8.81 5.84
N MET A 12 -7.24 -9.28 7.06
CA MET A 12 -6.36 -9.06 8.21
C MET A 12 -4.98 -9.73 8.05
N VAL A 13 -4.87 -10.73 7.18
CA VAL A 13 -3.59 -11.39 6.86
C VAL A 13 -2.80 -10.52 5.89
N ARG A 14 -1.73 -9.90 6.38
CA ARG A 14 -0.88 -9.01 5.62
C ARG A 14 0.55 -9.52 5.60
N ASP A 15 1.17 -9.54 4.43
CA ASP A 15 2.56 -9.91 4.21
C ASP A 15 2.99 -11.20 4.94
N GLY A 16 4.29 -11.45 5.08
CA GLY A 16 4.79 -12.69 5.68
C GLY A 16 5.36 -12.54 7.09
N VAL A 17 5.57 -11.31 7.57
CA VAL A 17 6.35 -11.06 8.80
C VAL A 17 5.69 -11.64 10.04
N GLY A 18 4.38 -11.43 10.19
CA GLY A 18 3.63 -11.96 11.34
C GLY A 18 3.63 -13.49 11.41
N TRP A 19 3.66 -14.16 10.25
CA TRP A 19 3.72 -15.62 10.16
C TRP A 19 5.14 -16.19 10.23
N GLY A 20 6.14 -15.37 9.94
CA GLY A 20 7.55 -15.77 10.03
C GLY A 20 7.97 -16.14 11.44
N ALA A 21 7.50 -15.43 12.45
CA ALA A 21 7.83 -15.68 13.84
C ALA A 21 7.31 -17.06 14.34
N PRO A 22 6.01 -17.41 14.25
CA PRO A 22 5.54 -18.72 14.66
C PRO A 22 6.14 -19.84 13.80
N THR A 23 6.37 -19.64 12.51
CA THR A 23 7.02 -20.62 11.64
C THR A 23 8.46 -20.89 12.10
N GLY A 24 9.23 -19.85 12.42
CA GLY A 24 10.60 -19.98 12.90
C GLY A 24 10.68 -20.73 14.25
N ILE A 25 9.81 -20.38 15.20
CA ILE A 25 9.72 -21.06 16.50
C ILE A 25 9.36 -22.54 16.31
N THR A 26 8.34 -22.82 15.50
CA THR A 26 7.91 -24.21 15.19
C THR A 26 9.05 -25.01 14.55
N ALA A 27 9.77 -24.42 13.59
CA ALA A 27 10.92 -25.05 12.96
C ALA A 27 12.03 -25.38 13.97
N GLY A 28 12.28 -24.49 14.95
CA GLY A 28 13.23 -24.74 16.04
C GLY A 28 12.85 -25.96 16.89
N PHE A 29 11.59 -26.06 17.29
CA PHE A 29 11.11 -27.22 18.05
C PHE A 29 11.15 -28.52 17.21
N LEU A 30 10.82 -28.46 15.94
CA LEU A 30 10.92 -29.61 15.04
C LEU A 30 12.37 -30.09 14.90
N ALA A 31 13.30 -29.17 14.68
CA ALA A 31 14.74 -29.48 14.60
C ALA A 31 15.28 -30.10 15.87
N GLN A 32 14.88 -29.56 17.05
CA GLN A 32 15.24 -30.12 18.35
C GLN A 32 14.80 -31.60 18.51
N ASN A 33 13.70 -31.97 17.86
CA ASN A 33 13.19 -33.35 17.87
C ASN A 33 13.66 -34.17 16.67
N GLY A 34 14.72 -33.75 15.97
CA GLY A 34 15.35 -34.53 14.90
C GLY A 34 14.68 -34.39 13.53
N PHE A 35 13.74 -33.48 13.37
CA PHE A 35 13.19 -33.21 12.04
C PHE A 35 14.24 -32.53 11.17
N THR A 36 14.46 -33.03 9.96
CA THR A 36 15.46 -32.53 9.01
C THR A 36 14.81 -31.86 7.81
N GLY A 37 15.47 -30.87 7.24
CA GLY A 37 15.06 -30.13 6.04
C GLY A 37 16.18 -29.95 5.04
N ALA A 38 15.88 -29.39 3.89
CA ALA A 38 16.88 -28.97 2.93
C ALA A 38 17.70 -27.77 3.47
N PRO A 39 18.95 -27.55 3.00
CA PRO A 39 19.75 -26.41 3.38
C PRO A 39 19.00 -25.09 3.18
N ALA A 40 19.06 -24.21 4.18
CA ALA A 40 18.39 -22.90 4.17
C ALA A 40 19.27 -21.87 3.46
N LEU A 41 19.36 -21.95 2.14
CA LEU A 41 20.28 -21.14 1.31
C LEU A 41 20.24 -19.63 1.61
N THR A 42 19.06 -19.10 1.98
CA THR A 42 18.95 -17.70 2.36
C THR A 42 19.61 -17.43 3.71
N CYS A 43 19.49 -18.32 4.69
CA CYS A 43 20.06 -18.15 6.01
C CYS A 43 21.54 -18.51 6.07
N GLU A 44 22.01 -19.38 5.18
CA GLU A 44 23.41 -19.82 5.09
C GLU A 44 24.24 -18.98 4.12
N GLY A 45 23.57 -18.10 3.36
CA GLY A 45 24.21 -17.25 2.35
C GLY A 45 24.96 -16.04 2.92
N PRO A 46 25.65 -15.28 2.05
CA PRO A 46 26.49 -14.14 2.45
C PRO A 46 25.71 -12.93 2.98
N HIS A 47 24.39 -12.96 2.91
CA HIS A 47 23.52 -11.84 3.33
C HIS A 47 23.69 -11.48 4.82
N TRP A 48 24.15 -12.42 5.62
CA TRP A 48 24.30 -12.27 7.08
C TRP A 48 25.69 -11.82 7.53
N TYR A 49 26.67 -11.72 6.60
CA TYR A 49 28.05 -11.34 6.96
C TYR A 49 28.17 -9.91 7.52
N SER A 50 27.16 -9.08 7.29
CA SER A 50 27.10 -7.73 7.83
C SER A 50 26.39 -7.61 9.19
N LEU A 51 25.92 -8.71 9.78
CA LEU A 51 25.29 -8.69 11.10
C LEU A 51 26.28 -8.15 12.15
N GLY A 52 25.79 -7.23 13.00
CA GLY A 52 26.59 -6.56 14.00
C GLY A 52 27.48 -5.42 13.49
N THR A 53 27.63 -5.25 12.16
CA THR A 53 28.43 -4.18 11.56
C THR A 53 27.63 -3.16 10.75
N LYS A 54 26.51 -3.58 10.18
CA LYS A 54 25.59 -2.70 9.42
C LYS A 54 24.17 -2.79 9.99
N TRP A 55 23.69 -1.68 10.50
CA TRP A 55 22.38 -1.58 11.16
C TRP A 55 21.31 -1.08 10.19
N LYS A 56 20.94 -1.92 9.22
CA LYS A 56 19.97 -1.57 8.16
C LYS A 56 18.61 -1.13 8.70
N LEU A 57 18.15 -1.68 9.83
CA LEU A 57 16.90 -1.22 10.45
C LEU A 57 16.93 0.27 10.84
N VAL A 58 18.11 0.80 11.16
CA VAL A 58 18.26 2.24 11.49
C VAL A 58 18.30 3.09 10.24
N THR A 59 19.04 2.63 9.19
CA THR A 59 19.27 3.42 7.97
C THR A 59 18.17 3.27 6.93
N ASP A 60 17.55 2.09 6.84
CA ASP A 60 16.69 1.70 5.73
C ASP A 60 15.21 1.60 6.15
N THR A 61 14.87 1.95 7.40
CA THR A 61 13.47 2.01 7.85
C THR A 61 12.78 3.25 7.33
N HIS A 62 11.62 3.05 6.70
CA HIS A 62 10.78 4.13 6.21
C HIS A 62 9.47 4.17 6.99
N TYR A 63 9.12 5.34 7.52
CA TYR A 63 7.80 5.58 8.12
C TYR A 63 6.80 5.93 7.03
N LYS A 64 5.60 5.36 7.12
CA LYS A 64 4.51 5.67 6.20
C LYS A 64 3.73 6.88 6.69
N PRO A 65 3.55 7.93 5.89
CA PRO A 65 2.67 9.05 6.24
C PRO A 65 1.19 8.68 6.21
N TYR A 66 0.80 7.65 5.45
CA TYR A 66 -0.59 7.20 5.31
C TYR A 66 -0.76 5.73 5.71
N PRO A 67 -1.87 5.36 6.38
CA PRO A 67 -2.13 4.00 6.86
C PRO A 67 -2.65 3.07 5.76
N CYS A 68 -2.03 3.12 4.59
CA CYS A 68 -2.40 2.29 3.43
C CYS A 68 -1.17 1.75 2.71
N CYS A 69 -1.37 0.98 1.65
CA CYS A 69 -0.29 0.47 0.81
C CYS A 69 0.55 1.61 0.22
N ARG A 70 1.88 1.50 0.30
CA ARG A 70 2.81 2.52 -0.24
C ARG A 70 2.58 2.85 -1.71
N TRP A 71 1.98 1.97 -2.46
CA TRP A 71 1.68 2.19 -3.87
C TRP A 71 0.64 3.29 -4.10
N ALA A 72 -0.21 3.56 -3.10
CA ALA A 72 -1.19 4.65 -3.15
C ALA A 72 -0.59 6.02 -2.81
N HIS A 73 0.51 6.07 -2.06
CA HIS A 73 1.05 7.32 -1.50
C HIS A 73 1.34 8.39 -2.56
N PRO A 74 2.00 8.10 -3.71
CA PRO A 74 2.26 9.12 -4.72
C PRO A 74 0.99 9.76 -5.27
N SER A 75 -0.10 8.98 -5.40
CA SER A 75 -1.40 9.48 -5.86
C SER A 75 -2.07 10.38 -4.82
N ILE A 76 -1.94 10.02 -3.53
CA ILE A 76 -2.46 10.82 -2.42
C ILE A 76 -1.73 12.16 -2.35
N ASP A 77 -0.38 12.14 -2.43
CA ASP A 77 0.45 13.35 -2.42
C ASP A 77 0.15 14.26 -3.62
N ALA A 78 0.01 13.68 -4.82
CA ALA A 78 -0.31 14.44 -6.03
C ALA A 78 -1.69 15.10 -5.94
N ALA A 79 -2.70 14.38 -5.44
CA ALA A 79 -4.04 14.91 -5.22
C ALA A 79 -4.03 16.05 -4.19
N SER A 80 -3.37 15.85 -3.05
CA SER A 80 -3.19 16.88 -2.02
C SER A 80 -2.56 18.15 -2.60
N HIS A 81 -1.49 17.98 -3.38
CA HIS A 81 -0.79 19.12 -4.01
C HIS A 81 -1.68 19.88 -4.98
N LEU A 82 -2.46 19.19 -5.81
CA LEU A 82 -3.39 19.81 -6.76
C LEU A 82 -4.49 20.58 -6.03
N MET A 83 -5.12 19.96 -5.01
CA MET A 83 -6.17 20.62 -4.22
C MET A 83 -5.68 21.92 -3.58
N LEU A 84 -4.52 21.87 -2.93
CA LEU A 84 -3.92 23.05 -2.28
C LEU A 84 -3.49 24.12 -3.28
N ARG A 85 -2.83 23.73 -4.37
CA ARG A 85 -2.29 24.67 -5.36
C ARG A 85 -3.37 25.44 -6.10
N HIS A 86 -4.48 24.78 -6.40
CA HIS A 86 -5.54 25.34 -7.23
C HIS A 86 -6.79 25.73 -6.44
N ASN A 87 -6.79 25.51 -5.11
CA ASN A 87 -7.94 25.78 -4.23
C ASN A 87 -9.25 25.18 -4.76
N ILE A 88 -9.18 23.92 -5.19
CA ILE A 88 -10.31 23.19 -5.79
C ILE A 88 -11.28 22.78 -4.70
N SER A 89 -12.59 22.96 -4.92
CA SER A 89 -13.63 22.36 -4.08
C SER A 89 -13.92 20.95 -4.58
N HIS A 90 -13.98 19.97 -3.65
CA HIS A 90 -14.34 18.60 -4.02
C HIS A 90 -15.73 18.50 -4.69
N GLN A 91 -16.61 19.49 -4.49
CA GLN A 91 -17.95 19.53 -5.10
C GLN A 91 -17.89 19.80 -6.60
N GLU A 92 -16.84 20.47 -7.08
CA GLU A 92 -16.64 20.83 -8.49
C GLU A 92 -16.00 19.70 -9.29
N ILE A 93 -15.52 18.64 -8.63
CA ILE A 93 -14.83 17.53 -9.27
C ILE A 93 -15.83 16.55 -9.87
N ALA A 94 -15.72 16.35 -11.18
CA ALA A 94 -16.51 15.37 -11.92
C ALA A 94 -15.87 13.98 -11.89
N SER A 95 -14.54 13.91 -12.09
CA SER A 95 -13.81 12.64 -12.11
C SER A 95 -12.33 12.84 -11.75
N VAL A 96 -11.66 11.74 -11.43
CA VAL A 96 -10.21 11.69 -11.17
C VAL A 96 -9.59 10.60 -12.03
N GLU A 97 -8.53 10.92 -12.74
CA GLU A 97 -7.72 9.92 -13.44
C GLU A 97 -6.37 9.75 -12.74
N ILE A 98 -6.00 8.52 -12.47
CA ILE A 98 -4.73 8.16 -11.82
C ILE A 98 -3.96 7.25 -12.75
N ARG A 99 -2.85 7.73 -13.30
CA ARG A 99 -1.87 6.94 -14.05
C ARG A 99 -0.77 6.47 -13.11
N THR A 100 -0.48 5.18 -13.10
CA THR A 100 0.51 4.61 -12.20
C THR A 100 1.12 3.34 -12.81
N PHE A 101 2.04 2.71 -12.09
CA PHE A 101 2.72 1.49 -12.52
C PHE A 101 1.81 0.25 -12.40
N HIS A 102 2.09 -0.77 -13.21
CA HIS A 102 1.30 -1.99 -13.35
C HIS A 102 0.79 -2.58 -12.02
N ASN A 103 1.70 -2.84 -11.09
CA ASN A 103 1.29 -3.47 -9.83
C ASN A 103 0.35 -2.60 -8.99
N ALA A 104 0.43 -1.28 -9.08
CA ALA A 104 -0.43 -0.38 -8.33
C ALA A 104 -1.87 -0.38 -8.85
N THR A 105 -2.09 -0.62 -10.16
CA THR A 105 -3.45 -0.71 -10.71
C THR A 105 -4.26 -1.88 -10.13
N ARG A 106 -3.60 -2.85 -9.50
CA ARG A 106 -4.27 -3.95 -8.78
C ARG A 106 -4.95 -3.50 -7.48
N LEU A 107 -4.58 -2.33 -6.96
CA LEU A 107 -5.28 -1.71 -5.82
C LEU A 107 -6.57 -1.02 -6.27
N ALA A 108 -7.44 -1.75 -6.97
CA ALA A 108 -8.55 -1.23 -7.74
C ALA A 108 -9.88 -1.09 -6.97
N GLY A 109 -9.89 -1.34 -5.66
CA GLY A 109 -11.10 -1.20 -4.84
C GLY A 109 -11.55 0.26 -4.72
N HIS A 110 -12.82 0.55 -5.11
CA HIS A 110 -13.39 1.90 -5.05
C HIS A 110 -14.30 2.11 -3.83
N THR A 111 -14.89 1.04 -3.31
CA THR A 111 -15.90 1.08 -2.24
C THR A 111 -15.54 0.09 -1.13
N PRO A 112 -14.45 0.36 -0.37
CA PRO A 112 -14.02 -0.54 0.69
C PRO A 112 -15.08 -0.66 1.77
N LEU A 113 -15.31 -1.88 2.25
CA LEU A 113 -16.24 -2.19 3.34
C LEU A 113 -15.52 -2.35 4.68
N THR A 114 -14.20 -2.52 4.63
CA THR A 114 -13.35 -2.75 5.80
C THR A 114 -12.10 -1.86 5.75
N ALA A 115 -11.44 -1.69 6.89
CA ALA A 115 -10.15 -1.00 6.97
C ALA A 115 -9.05 -1.74 6.18
N ASP A 116 -9.16 -3.05 6.01
CA ASP A 116 -8.22 -3.83 5.22
C ASP A 116 -8.38 -3.57 3.72
N GLU A 117 -9.61 -3.49 3.23
CA GLU A 117 -9.90 -3.11 1.84
C GLU A 117 -9.50 -1.66 1.57
N PHE A 118 -9.74 -0.73 2.52
CA PHE A 118 -9.21 0.62 2.45
C PHE A 118 -7.68 0.62 2.25
N ALA A 119 -6.97 -0.14 3.06
CA ALA A 119 -5.51 -0.17 3.04
C ALA A 119 -4.93 -0.68 1.71
N TYR A 120 -5.69 -1.41 0.93
CA TYR A 120 -5.31 -1.94 -0.39
C TYR A 120 -6.12 -1.32 -1.54
N SER A 121 -6.59 -0.09 -1.37
CA SER A 121 -7.18 0.76 -2.41
C SER A 121 -6.26 1.94 -2.75
N ILE A 122 -6.37 2.49 -3.95
CA ILE A 122 -5.83 3.81 -4.32
C ILE A 122 -6.95 4.84 -4.40
N ALA A 123 -8.03 4.52 -5.08
CA ALA A 123 -9.12 5.45 -5.34
C ALA A 123 -9.72 6.02 -4.05
N PHE A 124 -9.96 5.18 -3.05
CA PHE A 124 -10.61 5.61 -1.83
C PHE A 124 -9.73 6.51 -0.93
N PRO A 125 -8.44 6.18 -0.64
CA PRO A 125 -7.56 7.11 0.07
C PRO A 125 -7.34 8.43 -0.66
N VAL A 126 -7.27 8.44 -1.99
CA VAL A 126 -7.18 9.67 -2.79
C VAL A 126 -8.46 10.50 -2.62
N ALA A 127 -9.63 9.86 -2.66
CA ALA A 127 -10.90 10.53 -2.39
C ALA A 127 -10.99 11.09 -0.97
N CYS A 128 -10.47 10.38 0.04
CA CYS A 128 -10.34 10.91 1.40
C CYS A 128 -9.48 12.17 1.45
N MET A 129 -8.33 12.16 0.79
CA MET A 129 -7.45 13.33 0.69
C MET A 129 -8.16 14.51 0.03
N ILE A 130 -8.88 14.28 -1.06
CA ILE A 130 -9.62 15.32 -1.79
C ILE A 130 -10.75 15.93 -0.92
N VAL A 131 -11.51 15.10 -0.22
CA VAL A 131 -12.71 15.54 0.54
C VAL A 131 -12.36 16.09 1.91
N ARG A 132 -11.40 15.47 2.62
CA ARG A 132 -11.06 15.79 4.01
C ARG A 132 -9.73 16.48 4.19
N GLY A 133 -8.88 16.53 3.17
CA GLY A 133 -7.53 17.09 3.25
C GLY A 133 -6.54 16.22 4.04
N GLN A 134 -6.93 15.02 4.42
CA GLN A 134 -6.08 14.11 5.22
C GLN A 134 -6.38 12.63 4.93
N VAL A 135 -5.40 11.79 5.23
CA VAL A 135 -5.52 10.33 5.25
C VAL A 135 -4.78 9.81 6.48
N GLY A 136 -5.48 9.69 7.59
CA GLY A 136 -4.96 9.21 8.86
C GLY A 136 -5.71 7.98 9.37
N THR A 137 -5.56 7.67 10.65
CA THR A 137 -6.26 6.55 11.28
C THR A 137 -7.76 6.79 11.40
N SER A 138 -8.20 8.05 11.50
CA SER A 138 -9.62 8.44 11.51
C SER A 138 -10.33 8.07 10.20
N GLU A 139 -9.61 8.05 9.08
CA GLU A 139 -10.17 7.70 7.77
C GLU A 139 -10.41 6.19 7.61
N LEU A 140 -9.89 5.36 8.53
CA LEU A 140 -10.17 3.92 8.58
C LEU A 140 -11.49 3.57 9.29
N GLU A 141 -12.15 4.56 9.90
CA GLU A 141 -13.40 4.34 10.63
C GLU A 141 -14.56 4.03 9.67
N PHE A 142 -15.50 3.24 10.17
CA PHE A 142 -16.66 2.80 9.42
C PHE A 142 -17.51 3.96 8.88
N SER A 143 -17.60 5.08 9.61
CA SER A 143 -18.28 6.30 9.18
C SER A 143 -17.68 6.89 7.91
N THR A 144 -16.35 6.86 7.79
CA THR A 144 -15.64 7.34 6.60
C THR A 144 -15.88 6.43 5.38
N LEU A 145 -15.92 5.11 5.60
CA LEU A 145 -16.16 4.15 4.52
C LEU A 145 -17.55 4.31 3.88
N LYS A 146 -18.46 4.99 4.57
CA LYS A 146 -19.82 5.27 4.10
C LYS A 146 -20.07 6.74 3.73
N ASP A 147 -19.05 7.59 3.77
CA ASP A 147 -19.20 9.01 3.44
C ASP A 147 -19.57 9.17 1.96
N PRO A 148 -20.73 9.74 1.62
CA PRO A 148 -21.21 9.81 0.25
C PRO A 148 -20.34 10.70 -0.64
N ASN A 149 -19.67 11.72 -0.10
CA ASN A 149 -18.78 12.59 -0.86
C ASN A 149 -17.49 11.84 -1.24
N ILE A 150 -16.94 11.06 -0.30
CA ILE A 150 -15.76 10.23 -0.55
C ILE A 150 -16.10 9.15 -1.56
N LEU A 151 -17.22 8.43 -1.38
CA LEU A 151 -17.65 7.38 -2.29
C LEU A 151 -17.90 7.94 -3.71
N ARG A 152 -18.47 9.13 -3.84
CA ARG A 152 -18.68 9.79 -5.14
C ARG A 152 -17.37 9.99 -5.88
N ILE A 153 -16.37 10.57 -5.24
CA ILE A 153 -15.06 10.80 -5.85
C ILE A 153 -14.35 9.47 -6.13
N SER A 154 -14.36 8.55 -5.17
CA SER A 154 -13.72 7.25 -5.31
C SER A 154 -14.30 6.45 -6.48
N THR A 155 -15.61 6.39 -6.64
CA THR A 155 -16.26 5.68 -7.75
C THR A 155 -16.06 6.37 -9.11
N ALA A 156 -15.87 7.69 -9.11
CA ALA A 156 -15.53 8.47 -10.31
C ALA A 156 -14.02 8.47 -10.61
N THR A 157 -13.22 7.73 -9.86
CA THR A 157 -11.77 7.62 -10.09
C THR A 157 -11.46 6.46 -11.04
N THR A 158 -10.61 6.70 -12.04
CA THR A 158 -10.12 5.70 -12.98
C THR A 158 -8.64 5.44 -12.74
N LEU A 159 -8.25 4.16 -12.65
CA LEU A 159 -6.85 3.73 -12.55
C LEU A 159 -6.38 3.26 -13.94
N ILE A 160 -5.28 3.81 -14.41
CA ILE A 160 -4.69 3.50 -15.73
C ILE A 160 -3.24 3.09 -15.53
N GLU A 161 -2.84 1.96 -16.12
CA GLU A 161 -1.43 1.62 -16.22
C GLU A 161 -0.72 2.57 -17.19
N ASP A 162 0.41 3.08 -16.75
CA ASP A 162 1.33 3.82 -17.60
C ASP A 162 2.64 3.01 -17.75
N PRO A 163 2.99 2.56 -18.98
CA PRO A 163 4.18 1.75 -19.21
C PRO A 163 5.48 2.46 -18.81
N HIS A 164 5.56 3.78 -18.99
CA HIS A 164 6.73 4.55 -18.57
C HIS A 164 6.84 4.58 -17.05
N LEU A 165 5.73 4.84 -16.33
CA LEU A 165 5.70 4.80 -14.87
C LEU A 165 5.99 3.38 -14.36
N THR A 166 5.57 2.33 -15.06
CA THR A 166 5.91 0.95 -14.74
C THR A 166 7.43 0.74 -14.80
N GLN A 167 8.07 1.21 -15.87
CA GLN A 167 9.51 1.06 -16.07
C GLN A 167 10.33 1.81 -15.01
N ILE A 168 9.98 3.05 -14.68
CA ILE A 168 10.75 3.88 -13.72
C ILE A 168 10.41 3.62 -12.25
N SER A 169 9.39 2.81 -11.96
CA SER A 169 8.95 2.51 -10.59
C SER A 169 9.74 1.39 -9.92
N GLU A 170 10.76 0.83 -10.58
CA GLU A 170 11.66 -0.12 -9.94
C GLU A 170 12.41 0.56 -8.78
N GLY A 171 12.17 0.07 -7.55
CA GLY A 171 12.72 0.66 -6.31
C GLY A 171 12.07 1.97 -5.83
N LYS A 172 11.32 2.66 -6.67
CA LYS A 172 10.56 3.88 -6.34
C LYS A 172 9.06 3.67 -6.64
N ARG A 173 8.26 4.70 -6.42
CA ARG A 173 6.81 4.65 -6.69
C ARG A 173 6.41 5.98 -7.33
N TRP A 174 5.76 5.89 -8.48
CA TRP A 174 5.36 7.07 -9.24
C TRP A 174 3.89 7.00 -9.61
N ALA A 175 3.24 8.14 -9.61
CA ALA A 175 1.89 8.31 -10.11
C ALA A 175 1.71 9.71 -10.69
N GLN A 176 0.76 9.84 -11.58
CA GLN A 176 0.23 11.11 -12.09
C GLN A 176 -1.25 11.15 -11.79
N VAL A 177 -1.75 12.29 -11.32
CA VAL A 177 -3.17 12.51 -11.02
C VAL A 177 -3.67 13.68 -11.85
N SER A 178 -4.83 13.48 -12.48
CA SER A 178 -5.61 14.52 -13.15
C SER A 178 -6.96 14.63 -12.46
N ILE A 179 -7.36 15.84 -12.12
CA ILE A 179 -8.66 16.17 -11.52
C ILE A 179 -9.46 16.92 -12.57
N LEU A 180 -10.67 16.44 -12.88
CA LEU A 180 -11.55 16.94 -13.95
C LEU A 180 -12.89 17.42 -13.40
#